data_5ea21f503b569e65ec0062c508025dfe
#
_entry.id   5ea21f503b569e65ec0062c508025dfe
#
_cell.length_a   1.000
_cell.length_b   1.000
_cell.length_c   1.000
_cell.angle_alpha   90.00
_cell.angle_beta   90.00
_cell.angle_gamma   90.00
#
_symmetry.space_group_name_H-M   'P 1'
#
loop_
_entity.id
_entity.type
_entity.pdbx_description
1 polymer ?
#
loop_
_entity_poly.entity_id
_entity_poly.type
_entity_poly.pdbx_seq_one_letter_code
_entity_poly.pdbx_strand_id
1 'polypeptide(L)'
;MKQLQLLMGMPITVEVVDPSVTEADIENVFAYFRAVDDIFSMYKEHSEISKINRGELCEEEYSDEMKTILALSEQTRQETRGYFNIYHNGIADPSGIVKGWAILQAANMLKEAGFTNFYIDAGGDIQVAGKKGGNPWRIGIRNPFNRKEIVKVLAVTDKGIATSGIAIRIIQLLRSRISLA
;
A
#
# COMPACT_ATOMS: atom_id res chain seq x y z
N MET A 1 10.17 17.51 -5.08
CA MET A 1 8.75 17.80 -4.72
C MET A 1 8.23 16.74 -3.76
N LYS A 2 7.34 17.09 -2.82
CA LYS A 2 6.76 16.15 -1.86
C LYS A 2 5.28 16.49 -1.65
N GLN A 3 4.40 15.48 -1.74
CA GLN A 3 2.98 15.63 -1.48
C GLN A 3 2.47 14.47 -0.62
N LEU A 4 1.33 14.70 0.06
CA LEU A 4 0.61 13.72 0.87
C LEU A 4 -0.88 13.80 0.57
N GLN A 5 -1.51 12.66 0.31
CA GLN A 5 -2.97 12.54 0.19
C GLN A 5 -3.48 11.39 1.09
N LEU A 6 -4.74 11.47 1.51
CA LEU A 6 -5.43 10.39 2.21
C LEU A 6 -6.20 9.57 1.19
N LEU A 7 -5.70 8.36 0.89
CA LEU A 7 -6.27 7.44 -0.10
C LEU A 7 -6.22 6.01 0.46
N MET A 8 -7.09 5.14 0.00
CA MET A 8 -7.15 3.73 0.46
C MET A 8 -7.23 3.62 2.00
N GLY A 9 -7.88 4.58 2.66
CA GLY A 9 -8.01 4.64 4.12
C GLY A 9 -6.72 4.97 4.88
N MET A 10 -5.65 5.42 4.22
CA MET A 10 -4.35 5.71 4.84
C MET A 10 -3.68 6.95 4.24
N PRO A 11 -2.70 7.57 4.95
CA PRO A 11 -1.85 8.59 4.37
C PRO A 11 -0.90 7.95 3.37
N ILE A 12 -0.87 8.51 2.15
CA ILE A 12 0.10 8.16 1.11
C ILE A 12 0.98 9.39 0.85
N THR A 13 2.28 9.21 1.01
CA THR A 13 3.29 10.25 0.74
C THR A 13 4.10 9.86 -0.49
N VAL A 14 4.21 10.76 -1.44
CA VAL A 14 5.11 10.64 -2.61
C VAL A 14 6.10 11.81 -2.56
N GLU A 15 7.39 11.49 -2.58
CA GLU A 15 8.46 12.48 -2.66
C GLU A 15 9.41 12.10 -3.81
N VAL A 16 9.59 13.00 -4.77
CA VAL A 16 10.56 12.88 -5.86
C VAL A 16 11.54 14.04 -5.74
N VAL A 17 12.84 13.76 -5.74
CA VAL A 17 13.90 14.78 -5.56
C VAL A 17 14.65 15.09 -6.85
N ASP A 18 14.37 14.39 -7.94
CA ASP A 18 14.88 14.73 -9.26
C ASP A 18 14.38 16.12 -9.66
N PRO A 19 15.25 16.99 -10.22
CA PRO A 19 14.90 18.40 -10.47
C PRO A 19 13.85 18.60 -11.57
N SER A 20 13.65 17.61 -12.43
CA SER A 20 12.68 17.65 -13.55
C SER A 20 11.24 17.33 -13.14
N VAL A 21 11.00 16.94 -11.88
CA VAL A 21 9.66 16.53 -11.42
C VAL A 21 8.67 17.70 -11.44
N THR A 22 7.48 17.44 -11.96
CA THR A 22 6.34 18.36 -12.01
C THR A 22 5.21 17.94 -11.06
N GLU A 23 4.27 18.82 -10.81
CA GLU A 23 3.05 18.49 -10.05
C GLU A 23 2.23 17.40 -10.75
N ALA A 24 2.18 17.43 -12.09
CA ALA A 24 1.46 16.44 -12.89
C ALA A 24 2.03 15.03 -12.71
N ASP A 25 3.35 14.87 -12.58
CA ASP A 25 3.98 13.57 -12.35
C ASP A 25 3.55 12.98 -11.01
N ILE A 26 3.51 13.80 -9.96
CA ILE A 26 3.05 13.36 -8.63
C ILE A 26 1.55 13.06 -8.66
N GLU A 27 0.75 13.90 -9.32
CA GLU A 27 -0.69 13.70 -9.43
C GLU A 27 -1.04 12.44 -10.21
N ASN A 28 -0.28 12.06 -11.23
CA ASN A 28 -0.44 10.79 -11.94
C ASN A 28 -0.28 9.58 -10.99
N VAL A 29 0.67 9.63 -10.06
CA VAL A 29 0.84 8.59 -9.04
C VAL A 29 -0.36 8.54 -8.10
N PHE A 30 -0.89 9.69 -7.67
CA PHE A 30 -2.09 9.70 -6.83
C PHE A 30 -3.34 9.28 -7.59
N ALA A 31 -3.48 9.63 -8.88
CA ALA A 31 -4.56 9.15 -9.73
C ALA A 31 -4.53 7.61 -9.84
N TYR A 32 -3.36 7.01 -9.96
CA TYR A 32 -3.20 5.57 -9.95
C TYR A 32 -3.66 4.95 -8.60
N PHE A 33 -3.28 5.51 -7.46
CA PHE A 33 -3.76 5.00 -6.16
C PHE A 33 -5.28 5.12 -6.01
N ARG A 34 -5.90 6.18 -6.56
CA ARG A 34 -7.38 6.28 -6.61
C ARG A 34 -8.01 5.18 -7.46
N ALA A 35 -7.44 4.90 -8.63
CA ALA A 35 -7.91 3.80 -9.47
C ALA A 35 -7.80 2.43 -8.77
N VAL A 36 -6.69 2.18 -8.08
CA VAL A 36 -6.52 0.97 -7.24
C VAL A 36 -7.59 0.89 -6.16
N ASP A 37 -7.89 2.01 -5.48
CA ASP A 37 -8.93 2.06 -4.46
C ASP A 37 -10.33 1.81 -5.04
N ASP A 38 -10.61 2.26 -6.26
CA ASP A 38 -11.88 2.01 -6.94
C ASP A 38 -12.06 0.54 -7.37
N ILE A 39 -10.95 -0.16 -7.65
CA ILE A 39 -10.98 -1.60 -7.99
C ILE A 39 -11.07 -2.48 -6.73
N PHE A 40 -10.25 -2.22 -5.71
CA PHE A 40 -9.99 -3.16 -4.63
C PHE A 40 -10.55 -2.79 -3.26
N SER A 41 -11.22 -1.64 -3.11
CA SER A 41 -11.75 -1.22 -1.82
C SER A 41 -12.90 -2.12 -1.36
N MET A 42 -12.73 -2.75 -0.20
CA MET A 42 -13.77 -3.54 0.46
C MET A 42 -14.91 -2.66 1.04
N TYR A 43 -14.74 -1.34 1.04
CA TYR A 43 -15.68 -0.37 1.64
C TYR A 43 -16.49 0.39 0.59
N LYS A 44 -16.13 0.32 -0.68
CA LYS A 44 -16.86 0.95 -1.79
C LYS A 44 -17.77 -0.08 -2.44
N GLU A 45 -19.10 0.14 -2.40
CA GLU A 45 -20.08 -0.77 -2.99
C GLU A 45 -19.89 -0.98 -4.49
N HIS A 46 -19.41 0.07 -5.19
CA HIS A 46 -19.17 0.04 -6.63
C HIS A 46 -17.81 -0.54 -7.03
N SER A 47 -16.92 -0.85 -6.08
CA SER A 47 -15.62 -1.44 -6.39
C SER A 47 -15.79 -2.81 -7.05
N GLU A 48 -14.80 -3.18 -7.89
CA GLU A 48 -14.83 -4.46 -8.59
C GLU A 48 -14.83 -5.63 -7.60
N ILE A 49 -13.97 -5.58 -6.56
CA ILE A 49 -13.93 -6.64 -5.55
C ILE A 49 -15.26 -6.78 -4.78
N SER A 50 -15.95 -5.68 -4.52
CA SER A 50 -17.27 -5.73 -3.87
C SER A 50 -18.34 -6.35 -4.77
N LYS A 51 -18.29 -6.07 -6.08
CA LYS A 51 -19.19 -6.70 -7.07
C LYS A 51 -18.91 -8.20 -7.19
N ILE A 52 -17.63 -8.59 -7.24
CA ILE A 52 -17.22 -10.00 -7.24
C ILE A 52 -17.77 -10.72 -6.00
N ASN A 53 -17.59 -10.14 -4.82
CA ASN A 53 -18.07 -10.72 -3.56
C ASN A 53 -19.61 -10.85 -3.49
N ARG A 54 -20.35 -10.05 -4.25
CA ARG A 54 -21.81 -10.18 -4.38
C ARG A 54 -22.26 -11.09 -5.53
N GLY A 55 -21.32 -11.63 -6.32
CA GLY A 55 -21.62 -12.48 -7.48
C GLY A 55 -22.21 -11.71 -8.67
N GLU A 56 -21.93 -10.41 -8.78
CA GLU A 56 -22.40 -9.53 -9.85
C GLU A 56 -21.52 -9.56 -11.10
N LEU A 57 -20.30 -10.12 -11.00
CA LEU A 57 -19.33 -10.25 -12.09
C LEU A 57 -18.87 -11.70 -12.23
N CYS A 58 -18.72 -12.18 -13.46
CA CYS A 58 -18.07 -13.45 -13.76
C CYS A 58 -16.58 -13.22 -14.09
N GLU A 59 -15.76 -14.28 -14.06
CA GLU A 59 -14.30 -14.20 -14.20
C GLU A 59 -13.84 -13.57 -15.52
N GLU A 60 -14.63 -13.72 -16.58
CA GLU A 60 -14.35 -13.12 -17.89
C GLU A 60 -14.43 -11.60 -17.88
N GLU A 61 -15.22 -11.03 -16.97
CA GLU A 61 -15.45 -9.59 -16.82
C GLU A 61 -14.44 -8.90 -15.90
N TYR A 62 -13.57 -9.68 -15.23
CA TYR A 62 -12.56 -9.11 -14.33
C TYR A 62 -11.53 -8.27 -15.08
N SER A 63 -11.15 -7.14 -14.48
CA SER A 63 -10.05 -6.31 -14.98
C SER A 63 -8.73 -7.09 -14.98
N ASP A 64 -7.76 -6.62 -15.76
CA ASP A 64 -6.43 -7.22 -15.79
C ASP A 64 -5.71 -7.07 -14.45
N GLU A 65 -5.95 -5.98 -13.75
CA GLU A 65 -5.48 -5.74 -12.39
C GLU A 65 -6.06 -6.76 -11.40
N MET A 66 -7.35 -7.03 -11.49
CA MET A 66 -8.01 -8.04 -10.64
C MET A 66 -7.44 -9.43 -10.93
N LYS A 67 -7.35 -9.83 -12.18
CA LYS A 67 -6.73 -11.12 -12.58
C LYS A 67 -5.31 -11.25 -12.06
N THR A 68 -4.52 -10.17 -12.16
CA THR A 68 -3.14 -10.12 -11.66
C THR A 68 -3.09 -10.33 -10.14
N ILE A 69 -3.94 -9.63 -9.40
CA ILE A 69 -3.98 -9.75 -7.92
C ILE A 69 -4.46 -11.11 -7.47
N LEU A 70 -5.46 -11.69 -8.14
CA LEU A 70 -5.94 -13.04 -7.83
C LEU A 70 -4.85 -14.10 -8.09
N ALA A 71 -4.13 -14.00 -9.23
CA ALA A 71 -3.02 -14.90 -9.53
C ALA A 71 -1.87 -14.77 -8.51
N LEU A 72 -1.49 -13.55 -8.16
CA LEU A 72 -0.46 -13.28 -7.16
C LEU A 72 -0.87 -13.76 -5.76
N SER A 73 -2.14 -13.64 -5.43
CA SER A 73 -2.70 -14.13 -4.16
C SER A 73 -2.65 -15.65 -4.07
N GLU A 74 -2.97 -16.34 -5.16
CA GLU A 74 -2.90 -17.81 -5.22
C GLU A 74 -1.45 -18.30 -5.15
N GLN A 75 -0.53 -17.65 -5.87
CA GLN A 75 0.90 -17.95 -5.77
C GLN A 75 1.38 -17.79 -4.31
N THR A 76 1.04 -16.66 -3.65
CA THR A 76 1.43 -16.39 -2.26
C THR A 76 0.80 -17.42 -1.30
N ARG A 77 -0.43 -17.84 -1.56
CA ARG A 77 -1.10 -18.90 -0.79
C ARG A 77 -0.31 -20.21 -0.86
N GLN A 78 0.15 -20.60 -2.05
CA GLN A 78 0.94 -21.81 -2.26
C GLN A 78 2.30 -21.72 -1.59
N GLU A 79 3.05 -20.63 -1.80
CA GLU A 79 4.36 -20.39 -1.20
C GLU A 79 4.32 -20.38 0.33
N THR A 80 3.24 -19.85 0.91
CA THR A 80 3.03 -19.81 2.36
C THR A 80 2.32 -21.04 2.92
N ARG A 81 2.06 -22.06 2.09
CA ARG A 81 1.32 -23.28 2.49
C ARG A 81 -0.03 -22.97 3.12
N GLY A 82 -0.73 -21.95 2.59
CA GLY A 82 -2.05 -21.54 3.05
C GLY A 82 -2.07 -20.56 4.22
N TYR A 83 -0.91 -20.16 4.80
CA TYR A 83 -0.87 -19.13 5.84
C TYR A 83 -1.38 -17.76 5.34
N PHE A 84 -1.07 -17.41 4.10
CA PHE A 84 -1.73 -16.32 3.41
C PHE A 84 -2.91 -16.87 2.62
N ASN A 85 -4.09 -16.29 2.83
CA ASN A 85 -5.30 -16.62 2.06
C ASN A 85 -6.17 -15.38 2.04
N ILE A 86 -6.63 -14.99 0.85
CA ILE A 86 -7.55 -13.86 0.67
C ILE A 86 -9.01 -14.25 0.89
N TYR A 87 -9.33 -15.54 0.90
CA TYR A 87 -10.69 -16.02 1.07
C TYR A 87 -10.99 -16.33 2.54
N HIS A 88 -11.95 -15.61 3.11
CA HIS A 88 -12.42 -15.79 4.48
C HIS A 88 -13.96 -15.82 4.49
N ASN A 89 -14.56 -16.93 4.92
CA ASN A 89 -16.02 -17.09 4.99
C ASN A 89 -16.75 -16.80 3.66
N GLY A 90 -16.15 -17.18 2.53
CA GLY A 90 -16.73 -16.95 1.20
C GLY A 90 -16.53 -15.55 0.63
N ILE A 91 -15.82 -14.67 1.32
CA ILE A 91 -15.49 -13.31 0.89
C ILE A 91 -14.02 -13.26 0.50
N ALA A 92 -13.72 -12.69 -0.67
CA ALA A 92 -12.36 -12.38 -1.11
C ALA A 92 -11.94 -10.99 -0.57
N ASP A 93 -10.86 -10.94 0.20
CA ASP A 93 -10.23 -9.70 0.68
C ASP A 93 -8.74 -9.70 0.32
N PRO A 94 -8.36 -9.09 -0.82
CA PRO A 94 -6.98 -9.04 -1.28
C PRO A 94 -6.16 -7.89 -0.64
N SER A 95 -6.69 -7.16 0.33
CA SER A 95 -6.05 -5.97 0.92
C SER A 95 -4.63 -6.21 1.43
N GLY A 96 -4.35 -7.46 1.87
CA GLY A 96 -3.03 -7.86 2.35
C GLY A 96 -1.92 -7.86 1.28
N ILE A 97 -2.28 -7.94 -0.01
CA ILE A 97 -1.33 -7.96 -1.12
C ILE A 97 -1.42 -6.70 -1.99
N VAL A 98 -2.63 -6.16 -2.16
CA VAL A 98 -2.90 -4.99 -3.03
C VAL A 98 -2.06 -3.78 -2.64
N LYS A 99 -1.89 -3.50 -1.35
CA LYS A 99 -1.11 -2.34 -0.90
C LYS A 99 0.34 -2.40 -1.36
N GLY A 100 1.02 -3.52 -1.15
CA GLY A 100 2.41 -3.71 -1.58
C GLY A 100 2.56 -3.68 -3.10
N TRP A 101 1.63 -4.31 -3.80
CA TRP A 101 1.58 -4.28 -5.27
C TRP A 101 1.37 -2.86 -5.80
N ALA A 102 0.43 -2.10 -5.26
CA ALA A 102 0.19 -0.72 -5.66
C ALA A 102 1.40 0.20 -5.46
N ILE A 103 2.12 0.04 -4.35
CA ILE A 103 3.37 0.78 -4.11
C ILE A 103 4.44 0.43 -5.15
N LEU A 104 4.56 -0.85 -5.50
CA LEU A 104 5.50 -1.32 -6.53
C LEU A 104 5.17 -0.74 -7.91
N GLN A 105 3.90 -0.77 -8.32
CA GLN A 105 3.47 -0.21 -9.59
C GLN A 105 3.66 1.32 -9.64
N ALA A 106 3.31 2.03 -8.58
CA ALA A 106 3.59 3.46 -8.46
C ALA A 106 5.08 3.79 -8.58
N ALA A 107 5.95 2.95 -8.00
CA ALA A 107 7.40 3.09 -8.15
C ALA A 107 7.87 2.81 -9.60
N ASN A 108 7.25 1.84 -10.29
CA ASN A 108 7.55 1.57 -11.70
C ASN A 108 7.13 2.73 -12.59
N MET A 109 5.94 3.32 -12.38
CA MET A 109 5.49 4.52 -13.10
C MET A 109 6.50 5.67 -12.99
N LEU A 110 7.01 5.93 -11.79
CA LEU A 110 8.04 6.96 -11.60
C LEU A 110 9.35 6.62 -12.35
N LYS A 111 9.78 5.36 -12.34
CA LYS A 111 10.98 4.92 -13.09
C LYS A 111 10.79 5.04 -14.59
N GLU A 112 9.64 4.65 -15.12
CA GLU A 112 9.28 4.76 -16.54
C GLU A 112 9.21 6.23 -17.00
N ALA A 113 8.79 7.13 -16.10
CA ALA A 113 8.86 8.58 -16.31
C ALA A 113 10.29 9.14 -16.20
N GLY A 114 11.30 8.31 -15.93
CA GLY A 114 12.72 8.69 -15.87
C GLY A 114 13.22 9.18 -14.52
N PHE A 115 12.39 9.11 -13.46
CA PHE A 115 12.82 9.50 -12.12
C PHE A 115 13.62 8.38 -11.45
N THR A 116 14.70 8.77 -10.81
CA THR A 116 15.66 7.83 -10.19
C THR A 116 15.77 7.99 -8.68
N ASN A 117 15.28 9.10 -8.12
CA ASN A 117 15.43 9.43 -6.71
C ASN A 117 14.06 9.78 -6.09
N PHE A 118 13.38 8.78 -5.52
CA PHE A 118 12.05 8.97 -4.97
C PHE A 118 11.77 8.09 -3.74
N TYR A 119 10.73 8.46 -3.02
CA TYR A 119 10.20 7.82 -1.83
C TYR A 119 8.67 7.76 -1.92
N ILE A 120 8.12 6.59 -1.73
CA ILE A 120 6.68 6.36 -1.62
C ILE A 120 6.42 5.67 -0.28
N ASP A 121 5.49 6.20 0.50
CA ASP A 121 5.03 5.63 1.77
C ASP A 121 3.51 5.54 1.75
N ALA A 122 2.96 4.35 1.87
CA ALA A 122 1.54 4.10 2.02
C ALA A 122 1.28 3.40 3.36
N GLY A 123 0.90 4.20 4.35
CA GLY A 123 0.55 3.69 5.68
C GLY A 123 1.67 2.92 6.39
N GLY A 124 2.94 3.27 6.13
CA GLY A 124 4.13 2.66 6.74
C GLY A 124 4.78 1.57 5.91
N ASP A 125 4.20 1.15 4.77
CA ASP A 125 4.91 0.36 3.76
C ASP A 125 5.55 1.32 2.76
N ILE A 126 6.84 1.14 2.50
CA ILE A 126 7.68 2.14 1.87
C ILE A 126 8.45 1.52 0.71
N GLN A 127 8.50 2.21 -0.42
CA GLN A 127 9.45 1.94 -1.51
C GLN A 127 10.32 3.16 -1.75
N VAL A 128 11.62 2.95 -1.82
CA VAL A 128 12.57 4.01 -2.19
C VAL A 128 13.39 3.61 -3.41
N ALA A 129 13.78 4.62 -4.19
CA ALA A 129 14.78 4.51 -5.24
C ALA A 129 15.83 5.60 -5.06
N GLY A 130 17.07 5.27 -5.46
CA GLY A 130 18.20 6.19 -5.45
C GLY A 130 18.46 6.81 -4.08
N LYS A 131 18.81 8.11 -4.09
CA LYS A 131 19.31 8.84 -2.92
C LYS A 131 18.66 10.21 -2.78
N LYS A 132 18.65 10.75 -1.57
CA LYS A 132 18.21 12.12 -1.28
C LYS A 132 19.43 13.00 -0.99
N GLY A 133 19.74 13.95 -1.88
CA GLY A 133 20.92 14.81 -1.73
C GLY A 133 22.22 14.03 -1.63
N GLY A 134 22.40 12.97 -2.42
CA GLY A 134 23.56 12.11 -2.42
C GLY A 134 23.63 11.06 -1.30
N ASN A 135 22.72 11.12 -0.32
CA ASN A 135 22.68 10.20 0.83
C ASN A 135 21.54 9.18 0.72
N PRO A 136 21.66 7.96 1.29
CA PRO A 136 20.57 7.04 1.44
C PRO A 136 19.35 7.69 2.11
N TRP A 137 18.15 7.23 1.76
CA TRP A 137 16.92 7.64 2.43
C TRP A 137 16.95 7.21 3.89
N ARG A 138 16.56 8.13 4.79
CA ARG A 138 16.52 7.86 6.23
C ARG A 138 15.10 7.58 6.67
N ILE A 139 14.84 6.34 7.10
CA ILE A 139 13.51 5.86 7.49
C ILE A 139 13.53 5.56 8.98
N GLY A 140 12.68 6.30 9.73
CA GLY A 140 12.54 6.13 11.17
C GLY A 140 11.52 5.04 11.53
N ILE A 141 11.95 4.05 12.31
CA ILE A 141 11.06 3.06 12.93
C ILE A 141 10.53 3.65 14.22
N ARG A 142 9.20 3.86 14.28
CA ARG A 142 8.53 4.42 15.46
C ARG A 142 8.34 3.37 16.55
N ASN A 143 8.44 3.81 17.80
CA ASN A 143 8.04 3.00 18.95
C ASN A 143 6.51 2.75 18.89
N PRO A 144 6.05 1.49 18.86
CA PRO A 144 4.61 1.17 18.77
C PRO A 144 3.83 1.63 20.01
N PHE A 145 4.50 1.80 21.16
CA PHE A 145 3.90 2.22 22.42
C PHE A 145 4.03 3.74 22.67
N ASN A 146 5.00 4.40 22.02
CA ASN A 146 5.20 5.84 22.08
C ASN A 146 5.48 6.42 20.69
N ARG A 147 4.43 6.90 20.01
CA ARG A 147 4.52 7.39 18.62
C ARG A 147 5.45 8.58 18.41
N LYS A 148 5.85 9.28 19.48
CA LYS A 148 6.80 10.41 19.39
C LYS A 148 8.26 9.95 19.36
N GLU A 149 8.52 8.70 19.70
CA GLU A 149 9.85 8.13 19.78
C GLU A 149 10.21 7.35 18.51
N ILE A 150 11.41 7.55 18.01
CA ILE A 150 12.04 6.77 16.94
C ILE A 150 13.03 5.80 17.59
N VAL A 151 12.76 4.51 17.52
CA VAL A 151 13.62 3.48 18.13
C VAL A 151 14.80 3.13 17.25
N LYS A 152 14.71 3.33 15.94
CA LYS A 152 15.78 3.06 14.99
C LYS A 152 15.60 3.88 13.72
N VAL A 153 16.73 4.27 13.12
CA VAL A 153 16.75 4.88 11.78
C VAL A 153 17.50 3.93 10.84
N LEU A 154 16.85 3.59 9.73
CA LEU A 154 17.44 2.83 8.64
C LEU A 154 17.93 3.77 7.55
N ALA A 155 19.12 3.50 7.00
CA ALA A 155 19.63 4.11 5.78
C ALA A 155 19.34 3.15 4.62
N VAL A 156 18.51 3.55 3.66
CA VAL A 156 17.96 2.66 2.63
C VAL A 156 18.12 3.27 1.24
N THR A 157 18.50 2.43 0.28
CA THR A 157 18.60 2.76 -1.15
C THR A 157 18.04 1.60 -1.95
N ASP A 158 17.21 1.86 -2.94
CA ASP A 158 16.65 0.89 -3.90
C ASP A 158 16.01 -0.35 -3.24
N LYS A 159 15.21 -0.12 -2.18
CA LYS A 159 14.55 -1.20 -1.42
C LYS A 159 13.15 -0.82 -0.96
N GLY A 160 12.34 -1.86 -0.76
CA GLY A 160 11.08 -1.78 -0.04
C GLY A 160 11.23 -2.08 1.44
N ILE A 161 10.33 -1.52 2.25
CA ILE A 161 10.16 -1.82 3.67
C ILE A 161 8.68 -2.07 3.90
N ALA A 162 8.34 -3.21 4.48
CA ALA A 162 7.00 -3.49 4.94
C ALA A 162 6.98 -3.47 6.48
N THR A 163 5.93 -2.87 7.03
CA THR A 163 5.71 -2.85 8.48
C THR A 163 4.44 -3.60 8.83
N SER A 164 4.56 -4.60 9.69
CA SER A 164 3.42 -5.25 10.33
C SER A 164 3.40 -4.91 11.81
N GLY A 165 2.23 -4.48 12.32
CA GLY A 165 2.10 -4.08 13.71
C GLY A 165 0.78 -4.54 14.31
N ILE A 166 0.84 -5.32 15.37
CA ILE A 166 -0.32 -5.76 16.15
C ILE A 166 -0.76 -4.69 17.17
N ALA A 167 0.17 -3.86 17.65
CA ALA A 167 -0.04 -2.93 18.77
C ALA A 167 -1.22 -1.96 18.57
N ILE A 168 -1.46 -1.48 17.35
CA ILE A 168 -2.54 -0.52 17.07
C ILE A 168 -3.91 -1.21 17.08
N ARG A 169 -4.02 -2.41 16.55
CA ARG A 169 -5.28 -3.19 16.54
C ARG A 169 -5.69 -3.64 17.95
N ILE A 170 -4.74 -4.04 18.79
CA ILE A 170 -5.01 -4.43 20.18
C ILE A 170 -5.51 -3.24 21.00
N ILE A 171 -4.93 -2.05 20.85
CA ILE A 171 -5.36 -0.84 21.54
C ILE A 171 -6.78 -0.43 21.13
N GLN A 172 -7.15 -0.56 19.86
CA GLN A 172 -8.51 -0.29 19.40
C GLN A 172 -9.53 -1.31 19.95
N LEU A 173 -9.21 -2.59 19.97
CA LEU A 173 -10.05 -3.64 20.55
C LEU A 173 -10.24 -3.48 22.07
N LEU A 174 -9.21 -3.07 22.80
CA LEU A 174 -9.31 -2.79 24.23
C LEU A 174 -10.14 -1.54 24.51
N ARG A 175 -10.02 -0.48 23.68
CA ARG A 175 -10.84 0.73 23.84
C ARG A 175 -12.33 0.48 23.54
N SER A 176 -12.66 -0.35 22.56
CA SER A 176 -14.05 -0.71 22.27
C SER A 176 -14.70 -1.59 23.35
N ARG A 177 -13.90 -2.34 24.14
CA ARG A 177 -14.41 -3.12 25.29
C ARG A 177 -14.56 -2.31 26.58
N ILE A 178 -13.82 -1.23 26.74
CA ILE A 178 -13.89 -0.35 27.92
C ILE A 178 -15.06 0.65 27.83
N SER A 179 -15.60 0.89 26.63
CA SER A 179 -16.74 1.80 26.43
C SER A 179 -18.12 1.14 26.65
N LEU A 180 -18.16 -0.13 27.08
CA LEU A 180 -19.38 -0.92 27.35
C LEU A 180 -19.50 -1.39 28.81
N ALA A 181 -18.79 -0.75 29.71
CA ALA A 181 -18.92 -1.00 31.17
C ALA A 181 -19.37 0.26 31.92
#